data_2ee19969cebb9a068e509cea12f63629
#
_entry.id   2ee19969cebb9a068e509cea12f63629
#
_cell.length_a   1.000
_cell.length_b   1.000
_cell.length_c   1.000
_cell.angle_alpha   90.00
_cell.angle_beta   90.00
_cell.angle_gamma   90.00
#
_symmetry.space_group_name_H-M   'P 1'
#
loop_
_entity.id
_entity.type
_entity.pdbx_description
1 polymer ?
#
loop_
_entity_poly.entity_id
_entity_poly.type
_entity_poly.pdbx_seq_one_letter_code
_entity_poly.pdbx_strand_id
1 'polypeptide(L)'
;MATYSVIFHQRLDDYAVVQTLENTDIAIGESITITGVGHQLNGTHTVYALPQYLYRGIDSQGDILLDADFPIPNQVMFYDADGDLERSAAIPPGTLVYTQTCTWVTSAQVQLWLGLTSPTADETTFLAQCTSAGNQVAYRRRQEASYFDALATSPSGDVTLGTIMLAGAYFRQRGSIDQFASFDSMGQAITTNAFTPMVKQLLGIDRPAVA
;
A
#
# COMPACT_ATOMS: atom_id res chain seq x y z
N MET A 1 3.47 -6.86 -4.95
CA MET A 1 2.78 -7.97 -4.27
C MET A 1 3.78 -8.60 -3.32
N ALA A 2 3.52 -8.57 -2.03
CA ALA A 2 4.32 -9.22 -1.00
C ALA A 2 3.64 -10.53 -0.58
N THR A 3 4.43 -11.51 -0.20
CA THR A 3 3.96 -12.83 0.22
C THR A 3 4.61 -13.16 1.56
N TYR A 4 3.80 -13.52 2.54
CA TYR A 4 4.21 -13.80 3.91
C TYR A 4 3.77 -15.21 4.30
N SER A 5 4.56 -15.88 5.15
CA SER A 5 4.27 -17.23 5.65
C SER A 5 3.41 -17.14 6.90
N VAL A 6 2.20 -17.70 6.88
CA VAL A 6 1.32 -17.78 8.05
C VAL A 6 1.70 -18.98 8.88
N ILE A 7 2.09 -18.75 10.14
CA ILE A 7 2.59 -19.78 11.07
C ILE A 7 1.63 -20.13 12.21
N PHE A 8 0.75 -19.20 12.60
CA PHE A 8 -0.30 -19.42 13.59
C PHE A 8 -1.61 -18.78 13.12
N HIS A 9 -2.70 -19.33 13.63
CA HIS A 9 -4.04 -18.82 13.42
C HIS A 9 -4.90 -19.00 14.67
N GLN A 10 -5.94 -18.18 14.77
CA GLN A 10 -6.91 -18.17 15.87
C GLN A 10 -8.18 -17.48 15.38
N ARG A 11 -9.35 -17.85 15.91
CA ARG A 11 -10.61 -17.12 15.73
C ARG A 11 -11.41 -17.15 17.01
N LEU A 12 -11.85 -15.99 17.49
CA LEU A 12 -12.70 -15.80 18.66
C LEU A 12 -13.66 -14.65 18.38
N ASP A 13 -14.90 -14.77 18.83
CA ASP A 13 -15.90 -13.68 18.76
C ASP A 13 -16.00 -13.05 17.37
N ASP A 14 -16.15 -13.87 16.31
CA ASP A 14 -16.26 -13.45 14.91
C ASP A 14 -15.02 -12.71 14.32
N TYR A 15 -13.88 -12.77 14.99
CA TYR A 15 -12.63 -12.21 14.48
C TYR A 15 -11.54 -13.27 14.42
N ALA A 16 -10.92 -13.35 13.24
CA ALA A 16 -9.76 -14.20 13.03
C ALA A 16 -8.47 -13.39 13.12
N VAL A 17 -7.45 -14.01 13.70
CA VAL A 17 -6.09 -13.48 13.79
C VAL A 17 -5.14 -14.50 13.19
N VAL A 18 -4.34 -14.07 12.23
CA VAL A 18 -3.22 -14.85 11.69
C VAL A 18 -1.91 -14.20 12.08
N GLN A 19 -0.89 -15.00 12.33
CA GLN A 19 0.46 -14.51 12.60
C GLN A 19 1.38 -14.90 11.46
N THR A 20 2.13 -13.94 10.93
CA THR A 20 3.15 -14.18 9.91
C THR A 20 4.53 -14.36 10.53
N LEU A 21 5.38 -15.11 9.83
CA LEU A 21 6.78 -15.31 10.22
C LEU A 21 7.60 -14.04 9.98
N GLU A 22 7.33 -13.38 8.84
CA GLU A 22 8.04 -12.17 8.41
C GLU A 22 7.35 -10.91 8.94
N ASN A 23 8.10 -9.82 9.08
CA ASN A 23 7.54 -8.50 9.33
C ASN A 23 6.73 -8.06 8.11
N THR A 24 5.54 -7.52 8.35
CA THR A 24 4.64 -7.09 7.30
C THR A 24 4.56 -5.57 7.21
N ASP A 25 4.28 -5.07 6.00
CA ASP A 25 3.96 -3.68 5.69
C ASP A 25 2.44 -3.48 5.47
N ILE A 26 1.64 -4.42 5.96
CA ILE A 26 0.18 -4.42 5.85
C ILE A 26 -0.41 -3.25 6.62
N ALA A 27 -1.40 -2.59 6.03
CA ALA A 27 -2.13 -1.50 6.67
C ALA A 27 -3.57 -1.89 7.00
N ILE A 28 -4.13 -1.28 8.04
CA ILE A 28 -5.54 -1.44 8.41
C ILE A 28 -6.43 -0.92 7.27
N GLY A 29 -7.51 -1.64 6.97
CA GLY A 29 -8.44 -1.35 5.88
C GLY A 29 -8.04 -1.92 4.52
N GLU A 30 -6.85 -2.48 4.39
CA GLU A 30 -6.36 -3.10 3.16
C GLU A 30 -6.88 -4.53 2.97
N SER A 31 -6.85 -4.98 1.72
CA SER A 31 -7.26 -6.33 1.34
C SER A 31 -6.07 -7.27 1.36
N ILE A 32 -6.23 -8.41 2.03
CA ILE A 32 -5.28 -9.52 2.08
C ILE A 32 -5.92 -10.77 1.50
N THR A 33 -5.11 -11.68 0.95
CA THR A 33 -5.58 -12.99 0.53
C THR A 33 -4.80 -14.07 1.28
N ILE A 34 -5.52 -14.95 1.96
CA ILE A 34 -4.97 -16.05 2.76
C ILE A 34 -5.24 -17.37 2.03
N THR A 35 -4.22 -18.23 1.97
CA THR A 35 -4.32 -19.57 1.40
C THR A 35 -3.53 -20.59 2.22
N GLY A 36 -3.99 -21.85 2.23
CA GLY A 36 -3.27 -22.94 2.85
C GLY A 36 -3.32 -23.01 4.38
N VAL A 37 -4.11 -22.15 5.04
CA VAL A 37 -4.27 -22.17 6.51
C VAL A 37 -5.34 -23.16 6.95
N GLY A 38 -6.36 -23.40 6.10
CA GLY A 38 -7.52 -24.23 6.45
C GLY A 38 -8.53 -23.52 7.35
N HIS A 39 -9.40 -24.29 8.00
CA HIS A 39 -10.40 -23.81 8.98
C HIS A 39 -11.28 -22.64 8.48
N GLN A 40 -11.59 -22.61 7.18
CA GLN A 40 -12.35 -21.56 6.49
C GLN A 40 -11.69 -20.17 6.51
N LEU A 41 -10.45 -20.05 7.01
CA LEU A 41 -9.69 -18.80 7.02
C LEU A 41 -9.10 -18.43 5.65
N ASN A 42 -9.17 -19.35 4.67
CA ASN A 42 -8.70 -19.07 3.32
C ASN A 42 -9.70 -18.16 2.60
N GLY A 43 -9.17 -17.15 1.93
CA GLY A 43 -9.99 -16.19 1.19
C GLY A 43 -9.39 -14.80 1.16
N THR A 44 -10.20 -13.87 0.68
CA THR A 44 -9.84 -12.45 0.67
C THR A 44 -10.57 -11.76 1.80
N HIS A 45 -9.82 -11.09 2.66
CA HIS A 45 -10.32 -10.42 3.86
C HIS A 45 -9.84 -8.98 3.91
N THR A 46 -10.58 -8.12 4.62
CA THR A 46 -10.15 -6.75 4.92
C THR A 46 -9.50 -6.71 6.29
N VAL A 47 -8.32 -6.12 6.39
CA VAL A 47 -7.59 -5.99 7.65
C VAL A 47 -8.34 -5.06 8.59
N TYR A 48 -8.73 -5.57 9.75
CA TYR A 48 -9.43 -4.82 10.79
C TYR A 48 -8.47 -4.16 11.78
N ALA A 49 -7.48 -4.93 12.26
CA ALA A 49 -6.49 -4.47 13.22
C ALA A 49 -5.16 -5.20 13.06
N LEU A 50 -4.10 -4.66 13.66
CA LEU A 50 -2.75 -5.25 13.71
C LEU A 50 -2.31 -5.40 15.18
N PRO A 51 -2.87 -6.36 15.92
CA PRO A 51 -2.58 -6.53 17.33
C PRO A 51 -1.12 -6.94 17.55
N GLN A 52 -0.50 -6.37 18.60
CA GLN A 52 0.88 -6.67 18.99
C GLN A 52 0.95 -7.60 20.21
N TYR A 53 -0.21 -8.00 20.74
CA TYR A 53 -0.36 -8.86 21.91
C TYR A 53 -1.35 -9.98 21.62
N LEU A 54 -1.35 -11.01 22.45
CA LEU A 54 -2.25 -12.14 22.30
C LEU A 54 -3.72 -11.69 22.34
N TYR A 55 -4.46 -12.00 21.28
CA TYR A 55 -5.89 -11.73 21.18
C TYR A 55 -6.68 -12.69 22.09
N ARG A 56 -7.59 -12.14 22.89
CA ARG A 56 -8.43 -12.88 23.88
C ARG A 56 -9.92 -12.82 23.57
N GLY A 57 -10.34 -12.09 22.53
CA GLY A 57 -11.75 -11.93 22.16
C GLY A 57 -12.18 -10.48 22.13
N ILE A 58 -13.48 -10.26 22.10
CA ILE A 58 -14.14 -8.95 22.10
C ILE A 58 -14.95 -8.82 23.39
N ASP A 59 -14.91 -7.67 24.04
CA ASP A 59 -15.73 -7.42 25.22
C ASP A 59 -17.20 -7.10 24.87
N SER A 60 -18.04 -6.94 25.88
CA SER A 60 -19.45 -6.62 25.69
C SER A 60 -19.73 -5.22 25.10
N GLN A 61 -18.71 -4.38 24.98
CA GLN A 61 -18.77 -3.05 24.37
C GLN A 61 -18.25 -3.04 22.94
N GLY A 62 -17.66 -4.15 22.48
CA GLY A 62 -17.08 -4.30 21.16
C GLY A 62 -15.58 -3.96 21.08
N ASP A 63 -14.92 -3.79 22.24
CA ASP A 63 -13.49 -3.49 22.31
C ASP A 63 -12.64 -4.76 22.22
N ILE A 64 -11.50 -4.68 21.53
CA ILE A 64 -10.58 -5.79 21.37
C ILE A 64 -9.85 -6.06 22.70
N LEU A 65 -9.99 -7.27 23.24
CA LEU A 65 -9.28 -7.72 24.43
C LEU A 65 -7.91 -8.31 24.06
N LEU A 66 -6.87 -7.70 24.55
CA LEU A 66 -5.47 -8.13 24.34
C LEU A 66 -4.81 -8.45 25.68
N ASP A 67 -4.03 -9.52 25.70
CA ASP A 67 -3.23 -9.92 26.85
C ASP A 67 -1.83 -9.31 26.74
N ALA A 68 -1.60 -8.22 27.48
CA ALA A 68 -0.36 -7.45 27.42
C ALA A 68 0.88 -8.21 27.97
N ASP A 69 0.68 -9.30 28.70
CA ASP A 69 1.77 -10.13 29.21
C ASP A 69 2.38 -11.02 28.11
N PHE A 70 1.66 -11.19 26.98
CA PHE A 70 2.09 -12.02 25.85
C PHE A 70 2.23 -11.20 24.57
N PRO A 71 3.40 -10.56 24.33
CA PRO A 71 3.65 -9.86 23.09
C PRO A 71 3.78 -10.85 21.92
N ILE A 72 2.98 -10.67 20.89
CA ILE A 72 2.99 -11.48 19.67
C ILE A 72 3.04 -10.52 18.48
N PRO A 73 4.21 -10.35 17.85
CA PRO A 73 4.36 -9.47 16.70
C PRO A 73 3.75 -10.08 15.43
N ASN A 74 3.60 -9.25 14.43
CA ASN A 74 3.21 -9.64 13.06
C ASN A 74 1.85 -10.33 12.99
N GLN A 75 0.90 -9.91 13.82
CA GLN A 75 -0.47 -10.40 13.74
C GLN A 75 -1.30 -9.51 12.82
N VAL A 76 -2.19 -10.16 12.07
CA VAL A 76 -3.18 -9.52 11.21
C VAL A 76 -4.55 -10.04 11.60
N MET A 77 -5.46 -9.13 11.97
CA MET A 77 -6.81 -9.41 12.40
C MET A 77 -7.81 -8.99 11.35
N PHE A 78 -8.82 -9.81 11.10
CA PHE A 78 -9.91 -9.55 10.16
C PHE A 78 -11.22 -10.17 10.67
N TYR A 79 -12.34 -9.66 10.15
CA TYR A 79 -13.66 -10.21 10.48
C TYR A 79 -13.89 -11.54 9.76
N ASP A 80 -14.33 -12.55 10.52
CA ASP A 80 -14.66 -13.89 10.04
C ASP A 80 -15.68 -14.54 10.98
N ALA A 81 -16.97 -14.46 10.62
CA ALA A 81 -18.08 -14.92 11.44
C ALA A 81 -18.32 -16.44 11.31
N ASP A 82 -17.37 -17.22 11.76
CA ASP A 82 -17.48 -18.67 11.85
C ASP A 82 -17.19 -19.11 13.31
N GLY A 83 -17.29 -20.40 13.62
CA GLY A 83 -17.11 -20.90 14.98
C GLY A 83 -15.72 -20.61 15.56
N ASP A 84 -15.64 -20.48 16.88
CA ASP A 84 -14.39 -20.22 17.58
C ASP A 84 -13.33 -21.27 17.30
N LEU A 85 -12.11 -20.82 17.17
CA LEU A 85 -10.92 -21.63 16.92
C LEU A 85 -9.80 -21.19 17.85
N GLU A 86 -9.38 -22.07 18.73
CA GLU A 86 -8.24 -21.81 19.60
C GLU A 86 -6.95 -21.58 18.80
N ARG A 87 -6.03 -20.81 19.38
CA ARG A 87 -4.74 -20.53 18.77
C ARG A 87 -3.98 -21.83 18.50
N SER A 88 -3.66 -22.07 17.24
CA SER A 88 -2.92 -23.25 16.81
C SER A 88 -1.93 -22.92 15.69
N ALA A 89 -0.94 -23.79 15.50
CA ALA A 89 0.04 -23.65 14.44
C ALA A 89 -0.58 -24.04 13.08
N ALA A 90 -0.30 -23.27 12.06
CA ALA A 90 -0.59 -23.63 10.67
C ALA A 90 0.46 -24.63 10.17
N ILE A 91 0.10 -25.89 10.00
CA ILE A 91 0.99 -26.98 9.56
C ILE A 91 0.38 -27.72 8.37
N PRO A 92 0.96 -27.61 7.16
CA PRO A 92 2.08 -26.75 6.77
C PRO A 92 1.75 -25.25 6.90
N PRO A 93 2.75 -24.37 6.95
CA PRO A 93 2.51 -22.92 6.97
C PRO A 93 1.63 -22.49 5.78
N GLY A 94 0.65 -21.63 6.07
CA GLY A 94 -0.15 -21.01 5.03
C GLY A 94 0.57 -19.84 4.38
N THR A 95 -0.11 -19.17 3.47
CA THR A 95 0.41 -18.02 2.75
C THR A 95 -0.56 -16.85 2.86
N LEU A 96 -0.05 -15.66 3.21
CA LEU A 96 -0.76 -14.40 3.15
C LEU A 96 -0.16 -13.55 2.04
N VAL A 97 -1.00 -13.14 1.09
CA VAL A 97 -0.61 -12.27 -0.02
C VAL A 97 -1.19 -10.88 0.20
N TYR A 98 -0.35 -9.87 0.05
CA TYR A 98 -0.71 -8.47 0.20
C TYR A 98 -0.21 -7.65 -0.99
N THR A 99 -1.09 -6.81 -1.50
CA THR A 99 -0.73 -5.82 -2.52
C THR A 99 -1.15 -4.46 -2.00
N GLN A 100 -0.17 -3.68 -1.57
CA GLN A 100 -0.41 -2.31 -1.15
C GLN A 100 -0.91 -1.49 -2.35
N THR A 101 -2.09 -0.88 -2.24
CA THR A 101 -2.70 -0.12 -3.32
C THR A 101 -3.07 1.28 -2.82
N CYS A 102 -2.33 2.28 -3.29
CA CYS A 102 -2.63 3.68 -3.03
C CYS A 102 -3.52 4.25 -4.14
N THR A 103 -4.60 4.94 -3.76
CA THR A 103 -5.61 5.48 -4.70
C THR A 103 -5.87 6.98 -4.49
N TRP A 104 -4.85 7.75 -4.17
CA TRP A 104 -4.95 9.19 -3.87
C TRP A 104 -5.48 10.02 -5.04
N VAL A 105 -5.06 9.67 -6.27
CA VAL A 105 -5.50 10.35 -7.47
C VAL A 105 -6.00 9.37 -8.52
N THR A 106 -6.92 9.83 -9.35
CA THR A 106 -7.52 9.06 -10.45
C THR A 106 -6.89 9.41 -11.79
N SER A 107 -6.97 8.49 -12.75
CA SER A 107 -6.52 8.76 -14.13
C SER A 107 -7.24 9.94 -14.76
N ALA A 108 -8.51 10.18 -14.41
CA ALA A 108 -9.26 11.34 -14.91
C ALA A 108 -8.67 12.67 -14.43
N GLN A 109 -8.20 12.75 -13.17
CA GLN A 109 -7.54 13.95 -12.64
C GLN A 109 -6.20 14.21 -13.33
N VAL A 110 -5.41 13.15 -13.60
CA VAL A 110 -4.15 13.26 -14.33
C VAL A 110 -4.39 13.63 -15.78
N GLN A 111 -5.42 13.06 -16.42
CA GLN A 111 -5.84 13.38 -17.78
C GLN A 111 -6.20 14.85 -17.92
N LEU A 112 -7.01 15.38 -16.98
CA LEU A 112 -7.41 16.78 -16.95
C LEU A 112 -6.19 17.70 -16.82
N TRP A 113 -5.27 17.35 -15.92
CA TRP A 113 -4.03 18.13 -15.72
C TRP A 113 -3.12 18.13 -16.96
N LEU A 114 -3.07 17.01 -17.70
CA LEU A 114 -2.32 16.91 -18.95
C LEU A 114 -2.97 17.63 -20.11
N GLY A 115 -4.24 18.04 -20.01
CA GLY A 115 -5.02 18.64 -21.08
C GLY A 115 -5.41 17.67 -22.19
N LEU A 116 -5.48 16.36 -21.91
CA LEU A 116 -5.85 15.33 -22.87
C LEU A 116 -7.38 15.30 -23.05
N THR A 117 -7.88 15.77 -24.18
CA THR A 117 -9.33 15.84 -24.45
C THR A 117 -9.91 14.53 -25.02
N SER A 118 -9.12 13.78 -25.78
CA SER A 118 -9.57 12.54 -26.44
C SER A 118 -8.41 11.54 -26.53
N PRO A 119 -7.99 10.93 -25.41
CA PRO A 119 -6.90 9.97 -25.44
C PRO A 119 -7.31 8.71 -26.20
N THR A 120 -6.36 8.13 -26.92
CA THR A 120 -6.52 6.81 -27.55
C THR A 120 -6.64 5.72 -26.50
N ALA A 121 -7.06 4.51 -26.89
CA ALA A 121 -7.13 3.36 -25.97
C ALA A 121 -5.77 3.03 -25.33
N ASP A 122 -4.70 3.11 -26.11
CA ASP A 122 -3.33 2.88 -25.63
C ASP A 122 -2.87 3.96 -24.64
N GLU A 123 -3.20 5.23 -24.92
CA GLU A 123 -2.91 6.33 -24.01
C GLU A 123 -3.69 6.21 -22.70
N THR A 124 -4.95 5.81 -22.77
CA THR A 124 -5.78 5.58 -21.58
C THR A 124 -5.20 4.47 -20.71
N THR A 125 -4.80 3.35 -21.31
CA THR A 125 -4.16 2.23 -20.61
C THR A 125 -2.84 2.65 -19.98
N PHE A 126 -1.99 3.36 -20.72
CA PHE A 126 -0.71 3.83 -20.20
C PHE A 126 -0.88 4.91 -19.12
N LEU A 127 -1.87 5.81 -19.27
CA LEU A 127 -2.21 6.80 -18.25
C LEU A 127 -2.63 6.14 -16.93
N ALA A 128 -3.42 5.05 -16.99
CA ALA A 128 -3.80 4.30 -15.80
C ALA A 128 -2.58 3.68 -15.10
N GLN A 129 -1.63 3.14 -15.87
CA GLN A 129 -0.37 2.61 -15.32
C GLN A 129 0.48 3.71 -14.67
N CYS A 130 0.63 4.87 -15.33
CA CYS A 130 1.35 6.02 -14.79
C CYS A 130 0.69 6.57 -13.52
N THR A 131 -0.63 6.60 -13.47
CA THR A 131 -1.39 7.04 -12.30
C THR A 131 -1.17 6.09 -11.12
N SER A 132 -1.28 4.79 -11.36
CA SER A 132 -1.00 3.77 -10.32
C SER A 132 0.43 3.88 -9.81
N ALA A 133 1.41 4.00 -10.71
CA ALA A 133 2.82 4.18 -10.33
C ALA A 133 3.04 5.48 -9.54
N GLY A 134 2.42 6.58 -9.96
CA GLY A 134 2.50 7.88 -9.27
C GLY A 134 1.97 7.81 -7.85
N ASN A 135 0.79 7.21 -7.65
CA ASN A 135 0.20 6.97 -6.35
C ASN A 135 1.12 6.14 -5.43
N GLN A 136 1.60 4.99 -5.91
CA GLN A 136 2.45 4.09 -5.13
C GLN A 136 3.79 4.72 -4.75
N VAL A 137 4.40 5.43 -5.68
CA VAL A 137 5.70 6.07 -5.42
C VAL A 137 5.54 7.26 -4.46
N ALA A 138 4.51 8.09 -4.64
CA ALA A 138 4.22 9.21 -3.74
C ALA A 138 3.99 8.72 -2.30
N TYR A 139 3.14 7.70 -2.12
CA TYR A 139 2.88 7.08 -0.83
C TYR A 139 4.15 6.54 -0.18
N ARG A 140 4.93 5.71 -0.90
CA ARG A 140 6.16 5.12 -0.39
C ARG A 140 7.17 6.17 0.04
N ARG A 141 7.37 7.22 -0.76
CA ARG A 141 8.30 8.31 -0.42
C ARG A 141 7.88 9.08 0.82
N ARG A 142 6.57 9.27 1.02
CA ARG A 142 6.07 9.89 2.25
C ARG A 142 6.23 8.95 3.45
N GLN A 143 5.99 7.67 3.29
CA GLN A 143 6.24 6.66 4.33
C GLN A 143 7.73 6.63 4.73
N GLU A 144 8.65 6.67 3.77
CA GLU A 144 10.11 6.80 4.01
C GLU A 144 10.46 8.10 4.75
N ALA A 145 9.67 9.16 4.56
CA ALA A 145 9.79 10.43 5.29
C ALA A 145 9.03 10.45 6.63
N SER A 146 8.62 9.28 7.14
CA SER A 146 7.92 9.08 8.41
C SER A 146 6.50 9.66 8.48
N TYR A 147 5.80 9.78 7.35
CA TYR A 147 4.37 10.07 7.33
C TYR A 147 3.57 8.76 7.40
N PHE A 148 2.45 8.80 8.13
CA PHE A 148 1.50 7.67 8.25
C PHE A 148 0.19 8.08 7.58
N ASP A 149 0.15 7.99 6.26
CA ASP A 149 -1.00 8.41 5.46
C ASP A 149 -1.95 7.24 5.19
N ALA A 150 -3.25 7.53 5.02
CA ALA A 150 -4.22 6.55 4.55
C ALA A 150 -3.97 6.22 3.06
N LEU A 151 -4.17 4.96 2.67
CA LEU A 151 -3.96 4.52 1.29
C LEU A 151 -5.07 4.96 0.33
N ALA A 152 -6.30 5.07 0.84
CA ALA A 152 -7.47 5.41 0.03
C ALA A 152 -7.66 6.92 -0.19
N THR A 153 -7.12 7.76 0.69
CA THR A 153 -7.38 9.22 0.68
C THR A 153 -6.09 9.99 0.80
N SER A 154 -5.87 10.93 -0.10
CA SER A 154 -4.74 11.85 -0.03
C SER A 154 -4.84 12.71 1.24
N PRO A 155 -3.74 12.90 1.98
CA PRO A 155 -3.76 13.65 3.24
C PRO A 155 -4.04 15.15 3.06
N SER A 156 -3.77 15.72 1.89
CA SER A 156 -3.93 17.15 1.63
C SER A 156 -3.94 17.46 0.13
N GLY A 157 -4.36 18.69 -0.22
CA GLY A 157 -4.47 19.13 -1.61
C GLY A 157 -3.09 19.32 -2.30
N ASP A 158 -2.07 19.69 -1.56
CA ASP A 158 -0.69 19.78 -2.05
C ASP A 158 -0.14 18.40 -2.42
N VAL A 159 -0.35 17.39 -1.57
CA VAL A 159 0.03 16.00 -1.86
C VAL A 159 -0.74 15.46 -3.07
N THR A 160 -2.04 15.77 -3.19
CA THR A 160 -2.84 15.43 -4.37
C THR A 160 -2.20 16.02 -5.63
N LEU A 161 -1.89 17.33 -5.62
CA LEU A 161 -1.28 18.00 -6.75
C LEU A 161 0.12 17.43 -7.07
N GLY A 162 0.95 17.20 -6.06
CA GLY A 162 2.27 16.59 -6.21
C GLY A 162 2.20 15.20 -6.85
N THR A 163 1.20 14.41 -6.46
CA THR A 163 0.97 13.07 -7.02
C THR A 163 0.47 13.14 -8.48
N ILE A 164 -0.43 14.08 -8.81
CA ILE A 164 -0.87 14.34 -10.19
C ILE A 164 0.32 14.73 -11.07
N MET A 165 1.15 15.65 -10.60
CA MET A 165 2.34 16.11 -11.35
C MET A 165 3.32 14.96 -11.57
N LEU A 166 3.54 14.10 -10.57
CA LEU A 166 4.41 12.93 -10.68
C LEU A 166 3.89 11.93 -11.71
N ALA A 167 2.60 11.58 -11.64
CA ALA A 167 1.96 10.68 -12.60
C ALA A 167 2.00 11.26 -14.03
N GLY A 168 1.74 12.57 -14.17
CA GLY A 168 1.84 13.27 -15.45
C GLY A 168 3.26 13.34 -16.01
N ALA A 169 4.27 13.44 -15.13
CA ALA A 169 5.67 13.36 -15.56
C ALA A 169 6.00 11.97 -16.11
N TYR A 170 5.54 10.89 -15.48
CA TYR A 170 5.70 9.52 -15.99
C TYR A 170 5.02 9.35 -17.37
N PHE A 171 3.82 9.90 -17.53
CA PHE A 171 3.11 9.84 -18.81
C PHE A 171 3.90 10.55 -19.94
N ARG A 172 4.44 11.73 -19.67
CA ARG A 172 5.23 12.50 -20.64
C ARG A 172 6.57 11.85 -21.01
N GLN A 173 7.09 10.98 -20.12
CA GLN A 173 8.33 10.23 -20.38
C GLN A 173 8.12 9.02 -21.30
N ARG A 174 6.90 8.75 -21.77
CA ARG A 174 6.62 7.67 -22.73
C ARG A 174 7.50 7.82 -23.96
N GLY A 175 8.29 6.81 -24.28
CA GLY A 175 9.17 6.80 -25.44
C GLY A 175 10.49 7.59 -25.29
N SER A 176 10.73 8.25 -24.15
CA SER A 176 11.96 9.01 -23.93
C SER A 176 13.19 8.13 -23.62
N ILE A 177 12.99 6.81 -23.43
CA ILE A 177 14.08 5.85 -23.23
C ILE A 177 15.02 5.85 -24.45
N ASP A 178 14.49 6.07 -25.66
CA ASP A 178 15.27 6.17 -26.87
C ASP A 178 16.12 7.48 -26.97
N GLN A 179 15.77 8.49 -26.17
CA GLN A 179 16.53 9.75 -26.12
C GLN A 179 17.82 9.64 -25.28
N PHE A 180 18.03 8.57 -24.53
CA PHE A 180 19.34 8.30 -23.92
C PHE A 180 20.42 8.01 -24.95
N ALA A 181 20.07 7.71 -26.19
CA ALA A 181 21.01 7.46 -27.28
C ALA A 181 21.37 8.72 -28.12
N SER A 182 20.62 9.81 -28.00
CA SER A 182 20.98 11.08 -28.64
C SER A 182 21.82 11.91 -27.66
N PHE A 183 23.11 11.65 -27.62
CA PHE A 183 24.10 12.64 -27.19
C PHE A 183 23.97 13.83 -28.15
N ASP A 184 23.18 14.83 -27.77
CA ASP A 184 23.25 16.10 -28.43
C ASP A 184 24.66 16.66 -28.24
N SER A 185 25.22 17.22 -29.29
CA SER A 185 26.59 17.71 -29.42
C SER A 185 26.98 18.80 -28.41
N MET A 186 26.16 19.09 -27.40
CA MET A 186 26.37 20.08 -26.35
C MET A 186 26.49 19.50 -24.92
N GLY A 187 26.55 18.18 -24.73
CA GLY A 187 26.98 17.58 -23.47
C GLY A 187 26.10 17.78 -22.25
N GLN A 188 24.87 18.26 -22.40
CA GLN A 188 23.89 18.31 -21.30
C GLN A 188 22.89 17.17 -21.44
N ALA A 189 23.12 16.11 -20.68
CA ALA A 189 22.07 15.12 -20.42
C ALA A 189 20.91 15.81 -19.69
N ILE A 190 19.81 16.04 -20.39
CA ILE A 190 18.57 16.45 -19.74
C ILE A 190 18.06 15.23 -18.97
N THR A 191 18.45 15.12 -17.71
CA THR A 191 17.88 14.14 -16.78
C THR A 191 16.42 14.56 -16.52
N THR A 192 15.48 13.92 -17.20
CA THR A 192 14.05 14.07 -16.93
C THR A 192 13.75 13.39 -15.58
N ASN A 193 14.09 14.08 -14.48
CA ASN A 193 13.79 13.61 -13.15
C ASN A 193 12.32 13.91 -12.85
N ALA A 194 11.48 12.88 -12.77
CA ALA A 194 10.07 13.04 -12.40
C ALA A 194 9.90 13.66 -10.99
N PHE A 195 10.89 13.47 -10.11
CA PHE A 195 10.98 14.12 -8.81
C PHE A 195 11.63 15.50 -8.88
N THR A 196 10.94 16.45 -9.49
CA THR A 196 11.38 17.85 -9.46
C THR A 196 11.36 18.40 -8.02
N PRO A 197 12.13 19.45 -7.70
CA PRO A 197 12.08 20.10 -6.38
C PRO A 197 10.66 20.50 -5.99
N MET A 198 9.84 20.97 -6.92
CA MET A 198 8.44 21.30 -6.70
C MET A 198 7.62 20.08 -6.28
N VAL A 199 7.77 18.95 -6.96
CA VAL A 199 7.06 17.70 -6.59
C VAL A 199 7.48 17.24 -5.19
N LYS A 200 8.77 17.29 -4.85
CA LYS A 200 9.26 16.96 -3.52
C LYS A 200 8.68 17.86 -2.44
N GLN A 201 8.62 19.15 -2.69
CA GLN A 201 8.04 20.14 -1.78
C GLN A 201 6.54 19.87 -1.56
N LEU A 202 5.77 19.64 -2.63
CA LEU A 202 4.34 19.33 -2.56
C LEU A 202 4.07 18.01 -1.81
N LEU A 203 4.91 17.00 -2.00
CA LEU A 203 4.82 15.75 -1.27
C LEU A 203 5.34 15.84 0.19
N GLY A 204 5.96 16.97 0.57
CA GLY A 204 6.52 17.15 1.91
C GLY A 204 7.76 16.31 2.22
N ILE A 205 8.40 15.71 1.20
CA ILE A 205 9.54 14.79 1.36
C ILE A 205 10.92 15.49 1.29
N ASP A 206 10.93 16.81 1.12
CA ASP A 206 12.15 17.62 1.03
C ASP A 206 12.54 18.24 2.39
N ARG A 207 12.10 17.61 3.49
CA ARG A 207 12.49 18.04 4.83
C ARG A 207 13.92 17.58 5.11
N PRO A 208 14.82 18.49 5.56
CA PRO A 208 16.09 18.04 6.10
C PRO A 208 15.78 17.11 7.27
N ALA A 209 16.43 15.94 7.30
CA ALA A 209 16.39 15.08 8.48
C ALA A 209 16.91 15.92 9.65
N VAL A 210 16.02 16.33 10.54
CA VAL A 210 16.42 16.97 11.80
C VAL A 210 16.89 15.82 12.67
N ALA A 211 18.20 15.75 12.84
CA ALA A 211 18.84 14.80 13.74
C ALA A 211 18.56 15.19 15.20
#